data_72f6a43d394cdd5de16894c9c696436e
#
_entry.id   72f6a43d394cdd5de16894c9c696436e
#
_cell.length_a   1.000
_cell.length_b   1.000
_cell.length_c   1.000
_cell.angle_alpha   90.00
_cell.angle_beta   90.00
_cell.angle_gamma   90.00
#
_symmetry.space_group_name_H-M   'P 1'
#
loop_
_entity.id
_entity.type
_entity.pdbx_description
1 polymer ?
#
loop_
_entity_poly.entity_id
_entity_poly.type
_entity_poly.pdbx_seq_one_letter_code
_entity_poly.pdbx_strand_id
1 'polypeptide(L)'
;MKKKTIILLWLVTAYSCSNYSSRLKAVLDYSGTNRAELEKVLDHYSQDPADSLKLKASIFLIENMPGHYTFGGPYMKSYNEQLGLLKNCPYYEKKIIQMVPFDHIGYRQQLDIQEDVKYIKADFLIHQIELAFNQWQTRPWNEGVDFENFKEYLLPYRVENEPLDYWRDSISP
;
A
#
# COMPACT_ATOMS: atom_id res chain seq x y z
N MET A 1 -57.97 -18.51 -17.72
CA MET A 1 -57.04 -17.43 -18.11
C MET A 1 -56.09 -17.18 -16.95
N LYS A 2 -54.81 -17.63 -17.07
CA LYS A 2 -53.78 -17.47 -16.02
C LYS A 2 -53.06 -16.15 -16.26
N LYS A 3 -53.19 -15.18 -15.34
CA LYS A 3 -52.44 -13.92 -15.37
C LYS A 3 -50.98 -14.20 -14.98
N LYS A 4 -50.05 -13.99 -15.91
CA LYS A 4 -48.62 -14.00 -15.65
C LYS A 4 -48.24 -12.66 -15.07
N THR A 5 -47.92 -12.62 -13.77
CA THR A 5 -47.34 -11.45 -13.11
C THR A 5 -45.84 -11.40 -13.45
N ILE A 6 -45.45 -10.41 -14.25
CA ILE A 6 -44.04 -10.13 -14.55
C ILE A 6 -43.53 -9.27 -13.40
N ILE A 7 -42.66 -9.86 -12.55
CA ILE A 7 -41.92 -9.14 -11.52
C ILE A 7 -40.72 -8.51 -12.22
N LEU A 8 -40.80 -7.18 -12.43
CA LEU A 8 -39.69 -6.38 -12.94
C LEU A 8 -38.73 -6.11 -11.81
N LEU A 9 -37.63 -6.89 -11.76
CA LEU A 9 -36.56 -6.68 -10.78
C LEU A 9 -35.77 -5.43 -11.18
N TRP A 10 -36.03 -4.30 -10.50
CA TRP A 10 -35.24 -3.10 -10.61
C TRP A 10 -33.90 -3.33 -9.93
N LEU A 11 -32.85 -3.56 -10.72
CA LEU A 11 -31.47 -3.42 -10.27
C LEU A 11 -31.20 -1.94 -10.03
N VAL A 12 -31.38 -1.50 -8.79
CA VAL A 12 -30.88 -0.20 -8.32
C VAL A 12 -29.38 -0.35 -8.19
N THR A 13 -28.65 -0.04 -9.25
CA THR A 13 -27.22 0.25 -9.14
C THR A 13 -27.13 1.58 -8.36
N ALA A 14 -26.90 1.48 -7.05
CA ALA A 14 -26.54 2.62 -6.27
C ALA A 14 -25.16 3.11 -6.76
N TYR A 15 -25.17 4.03 -7.72
CA TYR A 15 -24.01 4.89 -7.97
C TYR A 15 -23.83 5.71 -6.70
N SER A 16 -23.00 5.21 -5.80
CA SER A 16 -22.46 6.00 -4.71
C SER A 16 -21.60 7.08 -5.37
N CYS A 17 -22.17 8.25 -5.58
CA CYS A 17 -21.44 9.46 -5.93
C CYS A 17 -20.63 9.83 -4.68
N SER A 18 -19.51 9.15 -4.46
CA SER A 18 -18.56 9.52 -3.43
C SER A 18 -18.02 10.90 -3.78
N ASN A 19 -18.32 11.88 -2.94
CA ASN A 19 -17.86 13.25 -3.09
C ASN A 19 -16.40 13.33 -2.65
N TYR A 20 -15.52 12.64 -3.42
CA TYR A 20 -14.08 12.63 -3.18
C TYR A 20 -13.52 14.05 -3.29
N SER A 21 -12.53 14.36 -2.45
CA SER A 21 -11.78 15.61 -2.53
C SER A 21 -11.17 15.79 -3.93
N SER A 22 -10.88 17.02 -4.31
CA SER A 22 -10.19 17.30 -5.57
C SER A 22 -8.79 16.65 -5.59
N ARG A 23 -8.13 16.56 -4.42
CA ARG A 23 -6.82 15.91 -4.27
C ARG A 23 -6.91 14.41 -4.52
N LEU A 24 -7.86 13.72 -3.89
CA LEU A 24 -8.07 12.29 -4.11
C LEU A 24 -8.37 11.98 -5.58
N LYS A 25 -9.25 12.76 -6.23
CA LYS A 25 -9.55 12.61 -7.65
C LYS A 25 -8.29 12.74 -8.52
N ALA A 26 -7.48 13.76 -8.27
CA ALA A 26 -6.23 13.98 -9.01
C ALA A 26 -5.25 12.80 -8.85
N VAL A 27 -5.13 12.23 -7.65
CA VAL A 27 -4.26 11.06 -7.42
C VAL A 27 -4.81 9.81 -8.10
N LEU A 28 -6.12 9.57 -8.04
CA LEU A 28 -6.76 8.47 -8.76
C LEU A 28 -6.57 8.59 -10.27
N ASP A 29 -6.67 9.79 -10.82
CA ASP A 29 -6.40 10.03 -12.25
C ASP A 29 -4.91 9.81 -12.58
N TYR A 30 -4.01 10.29 -11.72
CA TYR A 30 -2.57 10.09 -11.86
C TYR A 30 -2.16 8.61 -11.79
N SER A 31 -2.86 7.79 -11.03
CA SER A 31 -2.56 6.35 -10.88
C SER A 31 -2.71 5.55 -12.18
N GLY A 32 -3.42 6.07 -13.19
CA GLY A 32 -3.58 5.45 -14.49
C GLY A 32 -4.25 4.07 -14.43
N THR A 33 -3.59 3.04 -14.94
CA THR A 33 -4.12 1.67 -14.96
C THR A 33 -4.28 1.05 -13.56
N ASN A 34 -3.57 1.57 -12.55
CA ASN A 34 -3.67 1.10 -11.17
C ASN A 34 -4.85 1.71 -10.40
N ARG A 35 -5.60 2.64 -11.01
CA ARG A 35 -6.76 3.28 -10.39
C ARG A 35 -7.73 2.27 -9.77
N ALA A 36 -8.02 1.19 -10.49
CA ALA A 36 -8.94 0.17 -10.03
C ALA A 36 -8.50 -0.50 -8.70
N GLU A 37 -7.19 -0.63 -8.45
CA GLU A 37 -6.68 -1.16 -7.18
C GLU A 37 -6.92 -0.17 -6.04
N LEU A 38 -6.69 1.13 -6.26
CA LEU A 38 -6.94 2.16 -5.25
C LEU A 38 -8.45 2.32 -4.96
N GLU A 39 -9.28 2.28 -5.98
CA GLU A 39 -10.75 2.32 -5.82
C GLU A 39 -11.28 1.10 -5.04
N LYS A 40 -10.72 -0.10 -5.25
CA LYS A 40 -11.08 -1.29 -4.44
C LYS A 40 -10.86 -1.07 -2.94
N VAL A 41 -9.79 -0.37 -2.55
CA VAL A 41 -9.52 -0.06 -1.12
C VAL A 41 -10.61 0.86 -0.57
N LEU A 42 -10.95 1.90 -1.32
CA LEU A 42 -11.98 2.86 -0.93
C LEU A 42 -13.36 2.17 -0.85
N ASP A 43 -13.69 1.36 -1.84
CA ASP A 43 -14.94 0.60 -1.88
C ASP A 43 -15.03 -0.38 -0.70
N HIS A 44 -13.92 -1.07 -0.38
CA HIS A 44 -13.86 -2.00 0.75
C HIS A 44 -14.32 -1.35 2.07
N TYR A 45 -13.78 -0.18 2.40
CA TYR A 45 -14.11 0.51 3.65
C TYR A 45 -15.33 1.41 3.58
N SER A 46 -15.90 1.64 2.41
CA SER A 46 -17.14 2.43 2.26
C SER A 46 -18.42 1.63 2.52
N GLN A 47 -18.34 0.30 2.56
CA GLN A 47 -19.49 -0.59 2.68
C GLN A 47 -20.08 -0.60 4.08
N ASP A 48 -19.27 -0.41 5.12
CA ASP A 48 -19.69 -0.44 6.52
C ASP A 48 -19.42 0.93 7.19
N PRO A 49 -20.43 1.58 7.76
CA PRO A 49 -20.23 2.82 8.54
C PRO A 49 -19.28 2.64 9.73
N ALA A 50 -19.12 1.42 10.27
CA ALA A 50 -18.17 1.12 11.32
C ALA A 50 -16.72 1.31 10.88
N ASP A 51 -16.43 1.15 9.59
CA ASP A 51 -15.10 1.33 9.00
C ASP A 51 -14.80 2.78 8.58
N SER A 52 -15.61 3.74 9.01
CA SER A 52 -15.46 5.16 8.63
C SER A 52 -14.08 5.75 8.92
N LEU A 53 -13.40 5.34 9.99
CA LEU A 53 -12.03 5.75 10.30
C LEU A 53 -11.01 5.09 9.36
N LYS A 54 -11.22 3.83 8.99
CA LYS A 54 -10.37 3.13 8.03
C LYS A 54 -10.53 3.71 6.62
N LEU A 55 -11.75 4.12 6.25
CA LEU A 55 -11.97 4.86 5.01
C LEU A 55 -11.21 6.19 4.99
N LYS A 56 -11.24 6.96 6.07
CA LYS A 56 -10.45 8.20 6.19
C LYS A 56 -8.95 7.93 6.12
N ALA A 57 -8.49 6.85 6.75
CA ALA A 57 -7.10 6.42 6.71
C ALA A 57 -6.66 6.01 5.29
N SER A 58 -7.49 5.26 4.57
CA SER A 58 -7.21 4.88 3.19
C SER A 58 -7.15 6.08 2.25
N ILE A 59 -8.06 7.04 2.41
CA ILE A 59 -8.04 8.31 1.67
C ILE A 59 -6.73 9.05 1.95
N PHE A 60 -6.35 9.19 3.22
CA PHE A 60 -5.10 9.85 3.61
C PHE A 60 -3.87 9.18 2.97
N LEU A 61 -3.76 7.85 3.02
CA LEU A 61 -2.66 7.12 2.40
C LEU A 61 -2.62 7.34 0.88
N ILE A 62 -3.76 7.26 0.20
CA ILE A 62 -3.83 7.43 -1.26
C ILE A 62 -3.48 8.87 -1.64
N GLU A 63 -4.00 9.87 -0.94
CA GLU A 63 -3.70 11.29 -1.22
C GLU A 63 -2.23 11.66 -1.03
N ASN A 64 -1.53 10.96 -0.13
CA ASN A 64 -0.12 11.19 0.17
C ASN A 64 0.83 10.19 -0.53
N MET A 65 0.30 9.27 -1.35
CA MET A 65 1.09 8.26 -2.06
C MET A 65 1.98 8.80 -3.19
N PRO A 66 1.61 9.86 -3.96
CA PRO A 66 2.49 10.40 -4.97
C PRO A 66 3.85 10.83 -4.42
N GLY A 67 4.92 10.42 -5.10
CA GLY A 67 6.29 10.64 -4.66
C GLY A 67 6.90 9.51 -3.83
N HIS A 68 6.09 8.55 -3.35
CA HIS A 68 6.59 7.30 -2.78
C HIS A 68 6.91 6.33 -3.92
N TYR A 69 8.09 5.73 -3.87
CA TYR A 69 8.56 4.81 -4.91
C TYR A 69 9.55 3.79 -4.36
N THR A 70 9.78 2.73 -5.10
CA THR A 70 10.90 1.81 -4.92
C THR A 70 11.74 1.76 -6.17
N PHE A 71 12.98 1.29 -6.03
CA PHE A 71 13.80 0.96 -7.17
C PHE A 71 13.52 -0.48 -7.61
N GLY A 72 13.33 -0.65 -8.91
CA GLY A 72 13.11 -1.94 -9.56
C GLY A 72 14.09 -2.18 -10.69
N GLY A 73 13.67 -3.05 -11.63
CA GLY A 73 14.44 -3.38 -12.82
C GLY A 73 15.44 -4.52 -12.65
N PRO A 74 16.12 -4.92 -13.73
CA PRO A 74 17.01 -6.08 -13.75
C PRO A 74 18.15 -5.97 -12.74
N TYR A 75 18.67 -4.76 -12.52
CA TYR A 75 19.74 -4.54 -11.57
C TYR A 75 19.30 -4.83 -10.13
N MET A 76 18.16 -4.29 -9.70
CA MET A 76 17.64 -4.55 -8.35
C MET A 76 17.29 -6.02 -8.14
N LYS A 77 16.78 -6.67 -9.19
CA LYS A 77 16.56 -8.13 -9.14
C LYS A 77 17.85 -8.88 -8.87
N SER A 78 18.91 -8.62 -9.64
CA SER A 78 20.22 -9.23 -9.45
C SER A 78 20.82 -8.92 -8.07
N TYR A 79 20.71 -7.67 -7.63
CA TYR A 79 21.16 -7.24 -6.29
C TYR A 79 20.46 -8.03 -5.17
N ASN A 80 19.15 -8.16 -5.24
CA ASN A 80 18.36 -8.88 -4.24
C ASN A 80 18.67 -10.41 -4.25
N GLU A 81 18.91 -10.98 -5.44
CA GLU A 81 19.38 -12.38 -5.56
C GLU A 81 20.72 -12.56 -4.86
N GLN A 82 21.68 -11.65 -5.06
CA GLN A 82 22.98 -11.68 -4.39
C GLN A 82 22.83 -11.50 -2.86
N LEU A 83 22.01 -10.59 -2.39
CA LEU A 83 21.70 -10.46 -0.97
C LEU A 83 21.11 -11.73 -0.37
N GLY A 84 20.28 -12.45 -1.12
CA GLY A 84 19.72 -13.74 -0.72
C GLY A 84 20.80 -14.79 -0.44
N LEU A 85 21.89 -14.79 -1.19
CA LEU A 85 23.03 -15.69 -0.99
C LEU A 85 23.82 -15.41 0.30
N LEU A 86 23.72 -14.17 0.84
CA LEU A 86 24.43 -13.77 2.05
C LEU A 86 23.92 -14.42 3.32
N LYS A 87 22.72 -15.00 3.33
CA LYS A 87 22.13 -15.59 4.54
C LYS A 87 23.03 -16.65 5.18
N ASN A 88 23.77 -17.40 4.36
CA ASN A 88 24.59 -18.52 4.79
C ASN A 88 26.11 -18.26 4.68
N CYS A 89 26.52 -17.05 4.32
CA CYS A 89 27.94 -16.71 4.18
C CYS A 89 28.60 -16.30 5.51
N PRO A 90 29.89 -16.63 5.74
CA PRO A 90 30.68 -16.06 6.84
C PRO A 90 30.73 -14.54 6.80
N TYR A 91 30.92 -13.92 7.95
CA TYR A 91 30.83 -12.45 8.12
C TYR A 91 31.72 -11.65 7.15
N TYR A 92 32.95 -12.09 6.93
CA TYR A 92 33.91 -11.41 6.05
C TYR A 92 33.51 -11.50 4.56
N GLU A 93 32.94 -12.63 4.13
CA GLU A 93 32.41 -12.81 2.76
C GLU A 93 31.17 -11.95 2.53
N LYS A 94 30.28 -11.85 3.53
CA LYS A 94 29.14 -10.94 3.50
C LYS A 94 29.56 -9.50 3.21
N LYS A 95 30.62 -9.03 3.89
CA LYS A 95 31.15 -7.68 3.71
C LYS A 95 31.65 -7.43 2.28
N ILE A 96 32.36 -8.38 1.69
CA ILE A 96 32.87 -8.28 0.33
C ILE A 96 31.72 -8.23 -0.68
N ILE A 97 30.74 -9.13 -0.57
CA ILE A 97 29.60 -9.20 -1.49
C ILE A 97 28.74 -7.94 -1.39
N GLN A 98 28.59 -7.35 -0.22
CA GLN A 98 27.87 -6.07 -0.04
C GLN A 98 28.58 -4.88 -0.68
N MET A 99 29.90 -4.92 -0.85
CA MET A 99 30.67 -3.82 -1.44
C MET A 99 30.69 -3.88 -2.98
N VAL A 100 30.60 -5.06 -3.56
CA VAL A 100 30.72 -5.27 -5.02
C VAL A 100 29.66 -4.49 -5.83
N PRO A 101 28.39 -4.40 -5.46
CA PRO A 101 27.39 -3.68 -6.24
C PRO A 101 27.59 -2.18 -6.28
N PHE A 102 28.25 -1.58 -5.27
CA PHE A 102 28.41 -0.14 -5.15
C PHE A 102 29.58 0.42 -5.96
N ASP A 103 30.54 -0.42 -6.34
CA ASP A 103 31.72 0.00 -7.11
C ASP A 103 31.42 0.22 -8.61
N HIS A 104 30.24 -0.19 -9.08
CA HIS A 104 29.85 -0.06 -10.48
C HIS A 104 28.88 1.11 -10.67
N ILE A 105 29.39 2.33 -10.68
CA ILE A 105 28.63 3.60 -10.89
C ILE A 105 27.73 3.54 -12.14
N GLY A 106 28.05 2.73 -13.16
CA GLY A 106 27.24 2.53 -14.36
C GLY A 106 25.86 1.90 -14.15
N TYR A 107 25.65 1.22 -13.02
CA TYR A 107 24.40 0.51 -12.75
C TYR A 107 23.24 1.42 -12.29
N ARG A 108 23.51 2.61 -11.80
CA ARG A 108 22.44 3.58 -11.45
C ARG A 108 21.52 3.93 -12.61
N GLN A 109 22.01 3.84 -13.83
CA GLN A 109 21.22 4.09 -15.05
C GLN A 109 20.27 2.93 -15.42
N GLN A 110 20.36 1.81 -14.72
CA GLN A 110 19.51 0.61 -14.93
C GLN A 110 18.46 0.42 -13.84
N LEU A 111 18.31 1.41 -12.95
CA LEU A 111 17.27 1.40 -11.92
C LEU A 111 15.98 1.95 -12.50
N ASP A 112 14.92 1.16 -12.44
CA ASP A 112 13.58 1.60 -12.78
C ASP A 112 12.92 2.17 -11.52
N ILE A 113 12.37 3.37 -11.63
CA ILE A 113 11.56 3.96 -10.55
C ILE A 113 10.15 3.38 -10.66
N GLN A 114 9.71 2.71 -9.62
CA GLN A 114 8.37 2.15 -9.51
C GLN A 114 7.60 2.95 -8.45
N GLU A 115 6.79 3.92 -8.91
CA GLU A 115 5.95 4.72 -8.02
C GLU A 115 4.82 3.87 -7.44
N ASP A 116 4.62 3.94 -6.12
CA ASP A 116 3.61 3.12 -5.43
C ASP A 116 2.21 3.32 -6.01
N VAL A 117 1.85 4.56 -6.29
CA VAL A 117 0.55 4.90 -6.87
C VAL A 117 0.25 4.16 -8.18
N LYS A 118 1.29 3.70 -8.90
CA LYS A 118 1.18 2.96 -10.16
C LYS A 118 1.18 1.44 -9.99
N TYR A 119 1.58 0.91 -8.81
CA TYR A 119 1.86 -0.53 -8.66
C TYR A 119 1.22 -1.17 -7.42
N ILE A 120 0.94 -0.39 -6.36
CA ILE A 120 0.43 -0.93 -5.09
C ILE A 120 -0.89 -1.67 -5.32
N LYS A 121 -1.05 -2.81 -4.63
CA LYS A 121 -2.24 -3.64 -4.75
C LYS A 121 -3.21 -3.38 -3.59
N ALA A 122 -4.50 -3.51 -3.89
CA ALA A 122 -5.56 -3.32 -2.90
C ALA A 122 -5.34 -4.21 -1.67
N ASP A 123 -5.09 -5.50 -1.89
CA ASP A 123 -4.92 -6.47 -0.81
C ASP A 123 -3.76 -6.11 0.11
N PHE A 124 -2.64 -5.63 -0.45
CA PHE A 124 -1.51 -5.16 0.34
C PHE A 124 -1.90 -3.96 1.21
N LEU A 125 -2.54 -2.94 0.61
CA LEU A 125 -2.87 -1.72 1.33
C LEU A 125 -3.92 -1.96 2.42
N ILE A 126 -4.95 -2.77 2.12
CA ILE A 126 -5.96 -3.20 3.09
C ILE A 126 -5.28 -3.93 4.27
N HIS A 127 -4.41 -4.89 3.98
CA HIS A 127 -3.69 -5.65 5.01
C HIS A 127 -2.87 -4.72 5.93
N GLN A 128 -2.13 -3.77 5.35
CA GLN A 128 -1.34 -2.80 6.13
C GLN A 128 -2.22 -1.91 7.01
N ILE A 129 -3.38 -1.48 6.51
CA ILE A 129 -4.35 -0.69 7.27
C ILE A 129 -4.92 -1.51 8.44
N GLU A 130 -5.36 -2.75 8.17
CA GLU A 130 -5.91 -3.62 9.21
C GLU A 130 -4.92 -3.88 10.35
N LEU A 131 -3.66 -4.18 10.03
CA LEU A 131 -2.63 -4.37 11.02
C LEU A 131 -2.34 -3.10 11.83
N ALA A 132 -2.26 -1.94 11.16
CA ALA A 132 -2.04 -0.67 11.83
C ALA A 132 -3.18 -0.35 12.82
N PHE A 133 -4.42 -0.51 12.40
CA PHE A 133 -5.59 -0.31 13.26
C PHE A 133 -5.63 -1.29 14.43
N ASN A 134 -5.35 -2.57 14.18
CA ASN A 134 -5.30 -3.58 15.25
C ASN A 134 -4.27 -3.19 16.31
N GLN A 135 -3.07 -2.78 15.91
CA GLN A 135 -2.04 -2.35 16.84
C GLN A 135 -2.43 -1.08 17.59
N TRP A 136 -2.99 -0.09 16.89
CA TRP A 136 -3.44 1.16 17.50
C TRP A 136 -4.55 0.93 18.53
N GLN A 137 -5.45 -0.02 18.30
CA GLN A 137 -6.59 -0.28 19.18
C GLN A 137 -6.28 -1.22 20.36
N THR A 138 -5.27 -2.08 20.23
CA THR A 138 -5.04 -3.16 21.18
C THR A 138 -3.80 -2.98 22.07
N ARG A 139 -2.87 -2.08 21.71
CA ARG A 139 -1.60 -1.95 22.42
C ARG A 139 -1.64 -0.89 23.53
N PRO A 140 -1.09 -1.19 24.74
CA PRO A 140 -1.11 -0.27 25.86
C PRO A 140 -0.37 1.06 25.60
N TRP A 141 0.65 1.05 24.73
CA TRP A 141 1.43 2.23 24.39
C TRP A 141 0.66 3.26 23.54
N ASN A 142 -0.56 2.93 23.09
CA ASN A 142 -1.40 3.83 22.30
C ASN A 142 -2.28 4.76 23.14
N GLU A 143 -2.25 4.64 24.45
CA GLU A 143 -2.98 5.56 25.32
C GLU A 143 -2.58 7.01 24.99
N GLY A 144 -3.54 7.81 24.51
CA GLY A 144 -3.30 9.21 24.14
C GLY A 144 -2.89 9.47 22.68
N VAL A 145 -2.75 8.43 21.84
CA VAL A 145 -2.54 8.64 20.41
C VAL A 145 -3.90 8.84 19.72
N ASP A 146 -4.19 10.09 19.36
CA ASP A 146 -5.38 10.41 18.58
C ASP A 146 -5.27 9.96 17.11
N PHE A 147 -6.37 10.10 16.36
CA PHE A 147 -6.43 9.65 14.98
C PHE A 147 -5.51 10.45 14.05
N GLU A 148 -5.26 11.73 14.32
CA GLU A 148 -4.37 12.55 13.51
C GLU A 148 -2.91 12.08 13.66
N ASN A 149 -2.46 11.87 14.89
CA ASN A 149 -1.14 11.31 15.17
C ASN A 149 -1.00 9.86 14.67
N PHE A 150 -2.07 9.05 14.78
CA PHE A 150 -2.09 7.71 14.20
C PHE A 150 -1.83 7.73 12.69
N LYS A 151 -2.52 8.60 11.93
CA LYS A 151 -2.36 8.70 10.49
C LYS A 151 -0.93 9.06 10.07
N GLU A 152 -0.30 9.97 10.80
CA GLU A 152 1.03 10.48 10.45
C GLU A 152 2.16 9.50 10.82
N TYR A 153 2.06 8.83 11.99
CA TYR A 153 3.20 8.13 12.57
C TYR A 153 3.06 6.61 12.62
N LEU A 154 1.86 6.07 12.63
CA LEU A 154 1.62 4.63 12.79
C LEU A 154 1.02 3.97 11.55
N LEU A 155 0.23 4.71 10.78
CA LEU A 155 -0.44 4.20 9.60
C LEU A 155 0.47 3.99 8.38
N PRO A 156 1.54 4.82 8.11
CA PRO A 156 2.32 4.70 6.90
C PRO A 156 2.82 3.28 6.66
N TYR A 157 2.62 2.76 5.44
CA TYR A 157 2.97 1.39 5.07
C TYR A 157 4.44 1.21 4.69
N ARG A 158 5.20 2.31 4.58
CA ARG A 158 6.64 2.33 4.33
C ARG A 158 7.30 3.51 5.04
N VAL A 159 8.61 3.46 5.22
CA VAL A 159 9.41 4.52 5.85
C VAL A 159 10.14 5.37 4.80
N GLU A 160 10.81 4.72 3.85
CA GLU A 160 11.56 5.38 2.75
C GLU A 160 11.29 4.65 1.43
N ASN A 161 12.32 4.50 0.59
CA ASN A 161 12.24 3.89 -0.74
C ASN A 161 12.54 2.38 -0.73
N GLU A 162 12.27 1.70 0.39
CA GLU A 162 12.36 0.25 0.49
C GLU A 162 11.31 -0.44 -0.41
N PRO A 163 11.55 -1.69 -0.81
CA PRO A 163 10.53 -2.49 -1.48
C PRO A 163 9.24 -2.58 -0.64
N LEU A 164 8.09 -2.63 -1.31
CA LEU A 164 6.83 -2.93 -0.62
C LEU A 164 6.90 -4.34 -0.04
N ASP A 165 6.85 -4.46 1.27
CA ASP A 165 6.95 -5.71 2.00
C ASP A 165 5.95 -5.75 3.17
N TYR A 166 5.61 -6.95 3.61
CA TYR A 166 4.72 -7.22 4.75
C TYR A 166 5.49 -7.14 6.09
N TRP A 167 6.32 -6.10 6.23
CA TRP A 167 7.21 -5.93 7.40
C TRP A 167 6.45 -5.89 8.74
N ARG A 168 5.19 -5.39 8.73
CA ARG A 168 4.35 -5.37 9.93
C ARG A 168 4.04 -6.75 10.46
N ASP A 169 3.95 -7.78 9.60
CA ASP A 169 3.69 -9.15 10.04
C ASP A 169 4.81 -9.68 10.95
N SER A 170 6.04 -9.22 10.72
CA SER A 170 7.21 -9.65 11.50
C SER A 170 7.29 -9.01 12.89
N ILE A 171 6.58 -7.90 13.13
CA ILE A 171 6.56 -7.18 14.40
C ILE A 171 5.19 -7.23 15.09
N SER A 172 4.20 -7.82 14.44
CA SER A 172 2.88 -8.10 15.02
C SER A 172 2.95 -9.47 15.71
N PRO A 173 2.83 -9.56 17.04
CA PRO A 173 2.78 -10.84 17.76
C PRO A 173 1.46 -11.54 17.52
#